data_2fa027e8a2ad94b199354b5cbd752cd6
#
_entry.id   2fa027e8a2ad94b199354b5cbd752cd6
#
_cell.length_a   1.000
_cell.length_b   1.000
_cell.length_c   1.000
_cell.angle_alpha   90.00
_cell.angle_beta   90.00
_cell.angle_gamma   90.00
#
_symmetry.space_group_name_H-M   'P 1'
#
loop_
_entity.id
_entity.type
_entity.pdbx_description
1 polymer ?
#
loop_
_entity_poly.entity_id
_entity_poly.type
_entity_poly.pdbx_seq_one_letter_code
_entity_poly.pdbx_strand_id
1 'polypeptide(L)'
;VDLLEEYRRANFFFESGDPLGASRLLEPIIEAEPHNSAVRQLLARAYFNSAQLNAAETHLRALVDHDPSDHYAHHVLGRTLERAGRFREALPHLRLAAAMKQQPDYQEAVRRVETWLGKSAAE
;
A
#
# COMPACT_ATOMS: atom_id res chain seq x y z
N VAL A 1 -8.60 7.90 25.59
CA VAL A 1 -7.43 7.35 24.90
C VAL A 1 -6.79 8.44 24.03
N ASP A 2 -5.48 8.63 24.19
CA ASP A 2 -4.75 9.57 23.36
C ASP A 2 -4.40 8.91 22.03
N LEU A 3 -5.08 9.31 20.97
CA LEU A 3 -4.89 8.71 19.64
C LEU A 3 -3.49 9.00 19.09
N LEU A 4 -2.91 10.13 19.43
CA LEU A 4 -1.54 10.44 18.99
C LEU A 4 -0.53 9.50 19.62
N GLU A 5 -0.67 9.18 20.91
CA GLU A 5 0.21 8.22 21.56
C GLU A 5 0.04 6.81 21.00
N GLU A 6 -1.19 6.41 20.73
CA GLU A 6 -1.45 5.11 20.10
C GLU A 6 -0.84 5.04 18.70
N TYR A 7 -0.92 6.14 17.93
CA TYR A 7 -0.28 6.20 16.62
C TYR A 7 1.25 6.07 16.75
N ARG A 8 1.84 6.77 17.72
CA ARG A 8 3.30 6.66 17.96
C ARG A 8 3.70 5.25 18.35
N ARG A 9 2.91 4.59 19.16
CA ARG A 9 3.16 3.19 19.54
C ARG A 9 3.07 2.28 18.33
N ALA A 10 2.07 2.49 17.47
CA ALA A 10 1.92 1.71 16.25
C ALA A 10 3.13 1.91 15.34
N ASN A 11 3.58 3.14 15.19
CA ASN A 11 4.75 3.44 14.38
C ASN A 11 6.00 2.75 14.94
N PHE A 12 6.14 2.74 16.26
CA PHE A 12 7.24 2.04 16.91
C PHE A 12 7.21 0.54 16.60
N PHE A 13 6.04 -0.10 16.72
CA PHE A 13 5.91 -1.52 16.39
C PHE A 13 6.25 -1.77 14.91
N PHE A 14 5.78 -0.90 14.03
CA PHE A 14 6.08 -1.03 12.61
C PHE A 14 7.59 -0.93 12.33
N GLU A 15 8.25 0.09 12.88
CA GLU A 15 9.68 0.30 12.71
C GLU A 15 10.51 -0.83 13.34
N SER A 16 9.97 -1.47 14.37
CA SER A 16 10.65 -2.57 15.06
C SER A 16 10.44 -3.93 14.38
N GLY A 17 9.73 -3.95 13.23
CA GLY A 17 9.51 -5.18 12.49
C GLY A 17 8.30 -5.98 12.94
N ASP A 18 7.34 -5.33 13.62
CA ASP A 18 6.08 -5.96 14.03
C ASP A 18 4.89 -5.26 13.35
N PRO A 19 4.70 -5.49 12.04
CA PRO A 19 3.59 -4.86 11.33
C PRO A 19 2.23 -5.35 11.81
N LEU A 20 2.12 -6.60 12.26
CA LEU A 20 0.87 -7.12 12.77
C LEU A 20 0.46 -6.42 14.06
N GLY A 21 1.41 -6.22 14.98
CA GLY A 21 1.17 -5.44 16.20
C GLY A 21 0.78 -4.02 15.89
N ALA A 22 1.43 -3.40 14.91
CA ALA A 22 1.07 -2.05 14.46
C ALA A 22 -0.37 -2.00 13.95
N SER A 23 -0.80 -2.97 13.13
CA SER A 23 -2.16 -2.97 12.58
C SER A 23 -3.21 -3.06 13.67
N ARG A 24 -2.96 -3.84 14.71
CA ARG A 24 -3.90 -3.97 15.84
C ARG A 24 -4.11 -2.66 16.58
N LEU A 25 -3.06 -1.84 16.70
CA LEU A 25 -3.17 -0.52 17.32
C LEU A 25 -3.84 0.50 16.40
N LEU A 26 -3.64 0.37 15.08
CA LEU A 26 -4.14 1.35 14.11
C LEU A 26 -5.61 1.18 13.76
N GLU A 27 -6.15 -0.03 13.83
CA GLU A 27 -7.55 -0.26 13.47
C GLU A 27 -8.52 0.59 14.30
N PRO A 28 -8.40 0.63 15.64
CA PRO A 28 -9.29 1.51 16.42
C PRO A 28 -9.11 2.98 16.07
N ILE A 29 -7.91 3.39 15.70
CA ILE A 29 -7.65 4.80 15.34
C ILE A 29 -8.37 5.16 14.04
N ILE A 30 -8.28 4.29 13.02
CA ILE A 30 -8.95 4.58 11.75
C ILE A 30 -10.47 4.51 11.88
N GLU A 31 -10.98 3.68 12.77
CA GLU A 31 -12.42 3.67 13.08
C GLU A 31 -12.87 4.99 13.70
N ALA A 32 -12.05 5.56 14.60
CA ALA A 32 -12.35 6.84 15.23
C ALA A 32 -12.14 8.02 14.28
N GLU A 33 -11.17 7.91 13.38
CA GLU A 33 -10.80 8.99 12.45
C GLU A 33 -10.70 8.45 11.02
N PRO A 34 -11.84 8.15 10.36
CA PRO A 34 -11.83 7.49 9.05
C PRO A 34 -11.16 8.29 7.93
N HIS A 35 -11.02 9.61 8.10
CA HIS A 35 -10.41 10.49 7.10
C HIS A 35 -8.95 10.80 7.38
N ASN A 36 -8.35 10.17 8.41
CA ASN A 36 -6.95 10.40 8.74
C ASN A 36 -6.07 9.61 7.78
N SER A 37 -5.57 10.29 6.75
CA SER A 37 -4.77 9.67 5.69
C SER A 37 -3.44 9.11 6.22
N ALA A 38 -2.82 9.78 7.17
CA ALA A 38 -1.55 9.31 7.74
C ALA A 38 -1.71 7.98 8.46
N VAL A 39 -2.78 7.85 9.24
CA VAL A 39 -3.12 6.59 9.93
C VAL A 39 -3.42 5.50 8.91
N ARG A 40 -4.23 5.80 7.90
CA ARG A 40 -4.59 4.81 6.87
C ARG A 40 -3.37 4.36 6.09
N GLN A 41 -2.44 5.27 5.79
CA GLN A 41 -1.22 4.92 5.07
C GLN A 41 -0.37 3.94 5.90
N LEU A 42 -0.16 4.23 7.17
CA LEU A 42 0.63 3.35 8.04
C LEU A 42 -0.05 1.98 8.17
N LEU A 43 -1.37 1.98 8.32
CA LEU A 43 -2.14 0.74 8.40
C LEU A 43 -2.02 -0.09 7.12
N ALA A 44 -2.13 0.55 5.96
CA ALA A 44 -1.98 -0.13 4.68
C ALA A 44 -0.58 -0.75 4.55
N ARG A 45 0.46 -0.01 4.96
CA ARG A 45 1.84 -0.52 4.94
C ARG A 45 2.01 -1.70 5.90
N ALA A 46 1.39 -1.63 7.06
CA ALA A 46 1.43 -2.71 8.05
C ALA A 46 0.79 -3.98 7.48
N TYR A 47 -0.35 -3.84 6.83
CA TYR A 47 -1.01 -4.98 6.18
C TYR A 47 -0.20 -5.52 5.01
N PHE A 48 0.39 -4.64 4.20
CA PHE A 48 1.25 -5.07 3.10
C PHE A 48 2.45 -5.88 3.63
N ASN A 49 3.11 -5.38 4.66
CA ASN A 49 4.30 -6.02 5.22
C ASN A 49 3.98 -7.32 5.95
N SER A 50 2.76 -7.50 6.42
CA SER A 50 2.32 -8.75 7.08
C SER A 50 1.59 -9.68 6.11
N ALA A 51 1.63 -9.40 4.82
CA ALA A 51 0.99 -10.19 3.76
C ALA A 51 -0.53 -10.29 3.89
N GLN A 52 -1.16 -9.32 4.56
CA GLN A 52 -2.61 -9.19 4.63
C GLN A 52 -3.10 -8.40 3.41
N LEU A 53 -3.01 -9.04 2.23
CA LEU A 53 -3.14 -8.33 0.96
C LEU A 53 -4.54 -7.77 0.71
N ASN A 54 -5.59 -8.49 1.10
CA ASN A 54 -6.95 -7.99 0.92
C ASN A 54 -7.22 -6.75 1.77
N ALA A 55 -6.76 -6.76 3.02
CA ALA A 55 -6.89 -5.60 3.91
C ALA A 55 -6.06 -4.43 3.41
N ALA A 56 -4.84 -4.69 2.94
CA ALA A 56 -3.98 -3.66 2.35
C ALA A 56 -4.67 -3.02 1.15
N GLU A 57 -5.23 -3.82 0.26
CA GLU A 57 -5.94 -3.32 -0.92
C GLU A 57 -7.09 -2.39 -0.54
N THR A 58 -7.90 -2.79 0.43
CA THR A 58 -9.05 -1.98 0.88
C THR A 58 -8.61 -0.58 1.31
N HIS A 59 -7.58 -0.49 2.13
CA HIS A 59 -7.10 0.80 2.63
C HIS A 59 -6.38 1.61 1.55
N LEU A 60 -5.64 0.93 0.66
CA LEU A 60 -4.96 1.62 -0.43
C LEU A 60 -5.93 2.20 -1.46
N ARG A 61 -7.02 1.49 -1.75
CA ARG A 61 -8.05 2.02 -2.64
C ARG A 61 -8.73 3.25 -2.02
N ALA A 62 -8.96 3.24 -0.71
CA ALA A 62 -9.49 4.42 -0.02
C ALA A 62 -8.53 5.61 -0.15
N LEU A 63 -7.22 5.37 -0.05
CA LEU A 63 -6.23 6.44 -0.20
C LEU A 63 -6.21 7.03 -1.61
N VAL A 64 -6.23 6.19 -2.66
CA VAL A 64 -6.19 6.70 -4.03
C VAL A 64 -7.53 7.34 -4.43
N ASP A 65 -8.64 6.90 -3.86
CA ASP A 65 -9.95 7.55 -4.08
C ASP A 65 -9.97 8.93 -3.44
N HIS A 66 -9.38 9.07 -2.26
CA HIS A 66 -9.31 10.37 -1.56
C HIS A 66 -8.36 11.33 -2.26
N ASP A 67 -7.20 10.84 -2.71
CA ASP A 67 -6.20 11.65 -3.42
C ASP A 67 -5.62 10.85 -4.59
N PRO A 68 -6.20 11.02 -5.79
CA PRO A 68 -5.70 10.31 -6.98
C PRO A 68 -4.26 10.65 -7.38
N SER A 69 -3.69 11.72 -6.82
CA SER A 69 -2.30 12.10 -7.09
C SER A 69 -1.30 11.51 -6.08
N ASP A 70 -1.76 10.67 -5.16
CA ASP A 70 -0.89 10.01 -4.19
C ASP A 70 -0.11 8.90 -4.88
N HIS A 71 1.08 9.24 -5.40
CA HIS A 71 1.90 8.29 -6.14
C HIS A 71 2.34 7.10 -5.30
N TYR A 72 2.62 7.32 -4.02
CA TYR A 72 3.03 6.23 -3.14
C TYR A 72 1.89 5.22 -2.95
N ALA A 73 0.67 5.70 -2.73
CA ALA A 73 -0.49 4.82 -2.58
C ALA A 73 -0.74 4.01 -3.86
N HIS A 74 -0.63 4.63 -5.04
CA HIS A 74 -0.73 3.90 -6.30
C HIS A 74 0.36 2.84 -6.43
N HIS A 75 1.59 3.17 -6.05
CA HIS A 75 2.69 2.21 -6.12
C HIS A 75 2.43 1.01 -5.21
N VAL A 76 2.08 1.25 -3.95
CA VAL A 76 1.84 0.16 -2.99
C VAL A 76 0.60 -0.64 -3.36
N LEU A 77 -0.45 0.00 -3.90
CA LEU A 77 -1.61 -0.71 -4.42
C LEU A 77 -1.21 -1.63 -5.57
N GLY A 78 -0.42 -1.12 -6.51
CA GLY A 78 0.09 -1.93 -7.61
C GLY A 78 0.92 -3.11 -7.11
N ARG A 79 1.80 -2.88 -6.13
CA ARG A 79 2.61 -3.94 -5.53
C ARG A 79 1.74 -4.98 -4.81
N THR A 80 0.68 -4.53 -4.15
CA THR A 80 -0.28 -5.42 -3.48
C THR A 80 -0.97 -6.32 -4.50
N LEU A 81 -1.45 -5.74 -5.59
CA LEU A 81 -2.10 -6.48 -6.66
C LEU A 81 -1.13 -7.45 -7.34
N GLU A 82 0.11 -7.03 -7.55
CA GLU A 82 1.16 -7.88 -8.10
C GLU A 82 1.38 -9.12 -7.22
N ARG A 83 1.53 -8.91 -5.91
CA ARG A 83 1.71 -10.01 -4.96
C ARG A 83 0.51 -10.95 -4.90
N ALA A 84 -0.68 -10.42 -5.18
CA ALA A 84 -1.91 -11.21 -5.25
C ALA A 84 -2.05 -11.94 -6.60
N GLY A 85 -1.11 -11.79 -7.51
CA GLY A 85 -1.16 -12.41 -8.84
C GLY A 85 -2.07 -11.68 -9.83
N ARG A 86 -2.53 -10.49 -9.50
CA ARG A 86 -3.45 -9.71 -10.34
C ARG A 86 -2.65 -8.69 -11.16
N PHE A 87 -1.83 -9.21 -12.06
CA PHE A 87 -0.83 -8.41 -12.79
C PHE A 87 -1.45 -7.38 -13.73
N ARG A 88 -2.54 -7.73 -14.41
CA ARG A 88 -3.20 -6.79 -15.34
C ARG A 88 -3.81 -5.61 -14.60
N GLU A 89 -4.34 -5.84 -13.40
CA GLU A 89 -4.87 -4.78 -12.56
C GLU A 89 -3.75 -3.95 -11.92
N ALA A 90 -2.62 -4.59 -11.61
CA ALA A 90 -1.48 -3.93 -10.97
C ALA A 90 -0.84 -2.88 -11.88
N LEU A 91 -0.73 -3.19 -13.18
CA LEU A 91 0.07 -2.41 -14.10
C LEU A 91 -0.38 -0.94 -14.23
N PRO A 92 -1.68 -0.60 -14.37
CA PRO A 92 -2.08 0.79 -14.44
C PRO A 92 -1.67 1.62 -13.23
N HIS A 93 -1.78 1.05 -12.04
CA HIS A 93 -1.38 1.75 -10.80
C HIS A 93 0.12 1.96 -10.75
N LEU A 94 0.90 0.94 -11.11
CA LEU A 94 2.36 1.05 -11.14
C LEU A 94 2.83 2.08 -12.17
N ARG A 95 2.23 2.11 -13.35
CA ARG A 95 2.54 3.09 -14.39
C ARG A 95 2.19 4.51 -13.96
N LEU A 96 1.05 4.67 -13.29
CA LEU A 96 0.62 5.99 -12.83
C LEU A 96 1.61 6.53 -11.80
N ALA A 97 2.02 5.71 -10.84
CA ALA A 97 3.02 6.10 -9.85
C ALA A 97 4.33 6.51 -10.51
N ALA A 98 4.82 5.71 -11.45
CA ALA A 98 6.07 5.97 -12.16
C ALA A 98 6.00 7.24 -13.02
N ALA A 99 4.81 7.54 -13.57
CA ALA A 99 4.61 8.77 -14.33
C ALA A 99 4.59 10.00 -13.45
N MET A 100 4.04 9.88 -12.23
CA MET A 100 3.95 11.00 -11.30
C MET A 100 5.29 11.32 -10.62
N LYS A 101 6.11 10.31 -10.38
CA LYS A 101 7.40 10.52 -9.73
C LYS A 101 8.44 9.55 -10.25
N GLN A 102 9.58 10.10 -10.65
CA GLN A 102 10.70 9.29 -11.13
C GLN A 102 11.46 8.74 -9.94
N GLN A 103 11.22 7.47 -9.64
CA GLN A 103 11.94 6.71 -8.62
C GLN A 103 12.31 5.36 -9.21
N PRO A 104 13.55 4.89 -9.00
CA PRO A 104 14.01 3.62 -9.59
C PRO A 104 13.13 2.42 -9.22
N ASP A 105 12.66 2.34 -7.99
CA ASP A 105 11.82 1.24 -7.54
C ASP A 105 10.43 1.26 -8.20
N TYR A 106 9.90 2.45 -8.51
CA TYR A 106 8.63 2.57 -9.24
C TYR A 106 8.77 2.04 -10.66
N GLN A 107 9.82 2.43 -11.34
CA GLN A 107 10.10 2.02 -12.71
C GLN A 107 10.42 0.52 -12.78
N GLU A 108 11.14 0.01 -11.80
CA GLU A 108 11.45 -1.41 -11.73
C GLU A 108 10.19 -2.26 -11.57
N ALA A 109 9.24 -1.82 -10.75
CA ALA A 109 7.98 -2.54 -10.58
C ALA A 109 7.19 -2.60 -11.89
N VAL A 110 7.16 -1.51 -12.65
CA VAL A 110 6.52 -1.48 -13.97
C VAL A 110 7.18 -2.50 -14.89
N ARG A 111 8.52 -2.46 -15.00
CA ARG A 111 9.25 -3.39 -15.87
C ARG A 111 9.00 -4.85 -15.49
N ARG A 112 9.01 -5.14 -14.20
CA ARG A 112 8.80 -6.50 -13.71
C ARG A 112 7.44 -7.06 -14.14
N VAL A 113 6.39 -6.25 -13.96
CA VAL A 113 5.03 -6.67 -14.30
C VAL A 113 4.84 -6.74 -15.82
N GLU A 114 5.37 -5.76 -16.57
CA GLU A 114 5.34 -5.79 -18.03
C GLU A 114 6.03 -7.03 -18.57
N THR A 115 7.19 -7.38 -18.01
CA THR A 115 7.93 -8.57 -18.43
C THR A 115 7.13 -9.83 -18.16
N TRP A 116 6.50 -9.91 -17.01
CA TRP A 116 5.67 -11.06 -16.63
C TRP A 116 4.49 -11.21 -17.59
N LEU A 117 3.79 -10.10 -17.88
CA LEU A 117 2.65 -10.11 -18.81
C LEU A 117 3.08 -10.46 -20.23
N GLY A 118 4.25 -10.01 -20.66
CA GLY A 118 4.81 -10.34 -21.96
C GLY A 118 5.11 -11.82 -22.09
N LYS A 119 5.71 -12.43 -21.07
CA LYS A 119 5.98 -13.85 -21.03
C LYS A 119 4.69 -14.67 -21.07
N SER A 120 3.70 -14.26 -20.27
CA SER A 120 2.42 -14.95 -20.20
C SER A 120 1.68 -14.90 -21.54
N ALA A 121 1.76 -13.78 -22.24
CA ALA A 121 1.14 -13.63 -23.57
C ALA A 121 1.86 -14.44 -24.66
N ALA A 122 3.17 -14.69 -24.49
CA ALA A 122 3.97 -15.44 -25.45
C ALA A 122 3.78 -16.96 -25.31
N GLU A 123 3.28 -17.43 -24.19
CA GLU A 123 3.00 -18.84 -23.93
C GLU A 123 1.59 -19.21 -24.37
#